data_d63682b78dcf9d33e9fbbca0c443b026
#
_entry.id   d63682b78dcf9d33e9fbbca0c443b026
#
_cell.length_a   1.000
_cell.length_b   1.000
_cell.length_c   1.000
_cell.angle_alpha   90.00
_cell.angle_beta   90.00
_cell.angle_gamma   90.00
#
_symmetry.space_group_name_H-M   'P 1'
#
loop_
_entity.id
_entity.type
_entity.pdbx_description
1 polymer ?
#
loop_
_entity_poly.entity_id
_entity_poly.type
_entity_poly.pdbx_seq_one_letter_code
_entity_poly.pdbx_strand_id
1 'polypeptide(L)'
;MKESVGNLRRLVLDVLKPLDPSIVELVQLLAEQNGVDGVNISIYEIDRRVENAKITIEGHDLRYQEIVGVIEENGGSVHSIDEVAAGKVLIEDVETPQD
;
A
#
# COMPACT_ATOMS: atom_id res chain seq x y z
N MET A 1 0.18 23.92 -16.60
CA MET A 1 0.27 22.54 -16.10
C MET A 1 0.16 22.51 -14.59
N LYS A 2 -0.67 21.66 -14.12
CA LYS A 2 -0.89 21.58 -12.70
C LYS A 2 0.13 20.68 -12.02
N GLU A 3 0.72 21.16 -10.97
CA GLU A 3 1.63 20.37 -10.17
C GLU A 3 0.86 19.36 -9.35
N SER A 4 1.49 18.23 -9.08
CA SER A 4 0.93 17.28 -8.14
C SER A 4 0.88 17.89 -6.76
N VAL A 5 -0.24 17.72 -6.09
CA VAL A 5 -0.38 18.26 -4.76
C VAL A 5 0.12 17.21 -3.78
N GLY A 6 1.26 17.53 -3.18
CA GLY A 6 1.75 16.73 -2.09
C GLY A 6 2.48 15.45 -2.44
N ASN A 7 2.73 15.16 -3.72
CA ASN A 7 3.62 14.06 -4.14
C ASN A 7 3.62 12.89 -3.14
N LEU A 8 2.61 12.04 -3.21
CA LEU A 8 2.48 10.91 -2.29
C LEU A 8 3.59 9.91 -2.55
N ARG A 9 4.36 9.57 -1.49
CA ARG A 9 5.59 8.80 -1.61
C ARG A 9 5.53 7.42 -0.97
N ARG A 10 4.73 7.26 0.06
CA ARG A 10 4.61 5.97 0.75
C ARG A 10 3.21 5.77 1.24
N LEU A 11 2.74 4.52 1.10
CA LEU A 11 1.47 4.08 1.64
C LEU A 11 1.71 2.78 2.39
N VAL A 12 1.19 2.67 3.59
CA VAL A 12 1.18 1.42 4.32
C VAL A 12 -0.27 1.10 4.63
N LEU A 13 -0.75 0.00 4.06
CA LEU A 13 -2.15 -0.36 4.11
C LEU A 13 -2.32 -1.71 4.79
N ASP A 14 -3.35 -1.81 5.61
CA ASP A 14 -3.80 -3.09 6.14
C ASP A 14 -4.95 -3.56 5.25
N VAL A 15 -4.79 -4.73 4.65
CA VAL A 15 -5.69 -5.21 3.60
C VAL A 15 -6.17 -6.60 3.95
N LEU A 16 -7.46 -6.81 3.79
CA LEU A 16 -8.05 -8.15 3.84
C LEU A 16 -8.18 -8.63 2.41
N LYS A 17 -7.65 -9.81 2.10
CA LYS A 17 -7.75 -10.34 0.75
C LYS A 17 -8.10 -11.81 0.79
N PRO A 18 -8.80 -12.30 -0.22
CA PRO A 18 -9.01 -13.73 -0.34
C PRO A 18 -7.70 -14.44 -0.64
N LEU A 19 -7.68 -15.74 -0.51
CA LEU A 19 -6.47 -16.52 -0.77
C LEU A 19 -6.04 -16.42 -2.23
N ASP A 20 -6.98 -16.23 -3.13
CA ASP A 20 -6.71 -16.10 -4.56
C ASP A 20 -7.18 -14.74 -5.03
N PRO A 21 -6.38 -13.95 -5.75
CA PRO A 21 -5.02 -14.26 -6.23
C PRO A 21 -3.99 -14.29 -5.10
N SER A 22 -2.85 -14.93 -5.37
CA SER A 22 -1.78 -15.02 -4.40
C SER A 22 -1.11 -13.66 -4.20
N ILE A 23 -0.36 -13.52 -3.11
CA ILE A 23 0.38 -12.28 -2.89
C ILE A 23 1.47 -12.07 -3.95
N VAL A 24 1.95 -13.15 -4.57
CA VAL A 24 2.92 -13.01 -5.66
C VAL A 24 2.28 -12.31 -6.84
N GLU A 25 1.07 -12.69 -7.19
CA GLU A 25 0.35 -12.02 -8.27
C GLU A 25 0.00 -10.58 -7.91
N LEU A 26 -0.51 -10.39 -6.71
CA LEU A 26 -0.95 -9.07 -6.28
C LEU A 26 0.22 -8.08 -6.20
N VAL A 27 1.38 -8.51 -5.66
CA VAL A 27 2.52 -7.61 -5.55
C VAL A 27 2.99 -7.17 -6.93
N GLN A 28 2.93 -8.05 -7.91
CA GLN A 28 3.34 -7.71 -9.27
C GLN A 28 2.37 -6.72 -9.92
N LEU A 29 1.08 -6.94 -9.72
CA LEU A 29 0.07 -6.03 -10.26
C LEU A 29 0.21 -4.63 -9.66
N LEU A 30 0.45 -4.56 -8.37
CA LEU A 30 0.63 -3.28 -7.70
C LEU A 30 1.91 -2.59 -8.17
N ALA A 31 2.97 -3.37 -8.40
CA ALA A 31 4.24 -2.81 -8.82
C ALA A 31 4.16 -2.17 -10.21
N GLU A 32 3.16 -2.55 -11.02
CA GLU A 32 2.99 -2.01 -12.36
C GLU A 32 2.24 -0.68 -12.38
N GLN A 33 1.69 -0.27 -11.24
CA GLN A 33 0.88 0.94 -11.22
C GLN A 33 1.72 2.20 -11.37
N ASN A 34 1.09 3.26 -11.84
CA ASN A 34 1.77 4.54 -12.10
C ASN A 34 2.42 5.06 -10.84
N GLY A 35 3.69 5.45 -10.95
CA GLY A 35 4.41 6.08 -9.85
C GLY A 35 5.00 5.12 -8.84
N VAL A 36 4.69 3.83 -8.93
CA VAL A 36 5.16 2.86 -7.96
C VAL A 36 6.59 2.46 -8.26
N ASP A 37 7.49 2.64 -7.30
CA ASP A 37 8.87 2.20 -7.40
C ASP A 37 9.08 0.83 -6.77
N GLY A 38 8.29 0.50 -5.76
CA GLY A 38 8.40 -0.80 -5.12
C GLY A 38 7.22 -1.10 -4.24
N VAL A 39 6.99 -2.39 -4.00
CA VAL A 39 5.89 -2.89 -3.19
C VAL A 39 6.39 -4.04 -2.33
N ASN A 40 5.94 -4.05 -1.10
CA ASN A 40 6.18 -5.17 -0.19
C ASN A 40 4.84 -5.62 0.38
N ILE A 41 4.57 -6.91 0.34
CA ILE A 41 3.38 -7.48 0.96
C ILE A 41 3.81 -8.52 1.98
N SER A 42 3.39 -8.34 3.22
CA SER A 42 3.66 -9.29 4.29
C SER A 42 2.33 -9.77 4.86
N ILE A 43 2.25 -11.06 5.13
CA ILE A 43 1.04 -11.66 5.69
C ILE A 43 1.20 -11.76 7.20
N TYR A 44 0.22 -11.24 7.93
CA TYR A 44 0.19 -11.34 9.39
C TYR A 44 -0.57 -12.55 9.86
N GLU A 45 -1.70 -12.79 9.21
CA GLU A 45 -2.65 -13.80 9.64
C GLU A 45 -3.27 -14.46 8.43
N ILE A 46 -3.44 -15.77 8.50
CA ILE A 46 -4.14 -16.52 7.48
C ILE A 46 -5.28 -17.26 8.14
N ASP A 47 -6.46 -17.03 7.63
CA ASP A 47 -7.66 -17.73 7.99
C ASP A 47 -7.98 -18.65 6.81
N ARG A 48 -9.03 -19.43 6.92
CA ARG A 48 -9.43 -20.37 5.88
C ARG A 48 -9.69 -19.71 4.53
N ARG A 49 -10.16 -18.49 4.53
CA ARG A 49 -10.63 -17.81 3.32
C ARG A 49 -10.00 -16.45 3.09
N VAL A 50 -9.34 -15.92 4.11
CA VAL A 50 -8.92 -14.53 4.11
C VAL A 50 -7.51 -14.44 4.65
N GLU A 51 -6.72 -13.58 4.03
CA GLU A 51 -5.39 -13.22 4.53
C GLU A 51 -5.40 -11.78 4.96
N ASN A 52 -4.80 -11.51 6.13
CA ASN A 52 -4.52 -10.15 6.57
C ASN A 52 -3.13 -9.80 6.10
N ALA A 53 -3.06 -8.80 5.25
CA ALA A 53 -1.80 -8.41 4.62
C ALA A 53 -1.46 -6.96 4.95
N LYS A 54 -0.18 -6.73 5.21
CA LYS A 54 0.36 -5.38 5.24
C LYS A 54 0.99 -5.11 3.89
N ILE A 55 0.56 -4.06 3.23
CA ILE A 55 1.09 -3.67 1.93
C ILE A 55 1.78 -2.33 2.06
N THR A 56 3.07 -2.32 1.76
CA THR A 56 3.87 -1.10 1.77
C THR A 56 4.23 -0.76 0.33
N ILE A 57 3.90 0.46 -0.09
CA ILE A 57 4.12 0.91 -1.45
C ILE A 57 4.91 2.21 -1.39
N GLU A 58 5.98 2.29 -2.16
CA GLU A 58 6.78 3.51 -2.25
C GLU A 58 6.95 3.91 -3.70
N GLY A 59 7.04 5.20 -3.92
CA GLY A 59 7.22 5.73 -5.25
C GLY A 59 7.12 7.25 -5.28
N HIS A 60 6.59 7.76 -6.39
CA HIS A 60 6.43 9.19 -6.64
C HIS A 60 5.06 9.44 -7.21
N ASP A 61 4.37 10.43 -6.66
CA ASP A 61 3.02 10.77 -7.10
C ASP A 61 2.13 9.52 -7.15
N LEU A 62 2.17 8.75 -6.08
CA LEU A 62 1.34 7.55 -6.00
C LEU A 62 -0.14 7.91 -6.13
N ARG A 63 -0.87 7.10 -6.88
CA ARG A 63 -2.28 7.30 -7.14
C ARG A 63 -3.08 6.38 -6.24
N TYR A 64 -3.47 6.91 -5.09
CA TYR A 64 -4.14 6.09 -4.07
C TYR A 64 -5.37 5.37 -4.62
N GLN A 65 -6.21 6.10 -5.38
CA GLN A 65 -7.43 5.51 -5.91
C GLN A 65 -7.16 4.39 -6.91
N GLU A 66 -6.09 4.53 -7.70
CA GLU A 66 -5.71 3.47 -8.63
C GLU A 66 -5.23 2.24 -7.88
N ILE A 67 -4.46 2.46 -6.83
CA ILE A 67 -3.92 1.37 -6.01
C ILE A 67 -5.07 0.63 -5.33
N VAL A 68 -6.00 1.36 -4.72
CA VAL A 68 -7.17 0.76 -4.09
C VAL A 68 -7.99 0.00 -5.12
N GLY A 69 -8.12 0.57 -6.32
CA GLY A 69 -8.86 -0.08 -7.40
C GLY A 69 -8.29 -1.45 -7.74
N VAL A 70 -6.96 -1.56 -7.82
CA VAL A 70 -6.32 -2.84 -8.11
C VAL A 70 -6.60 -3.84 -6.98
N ILE A 71 -6.49 -3.38 -5.73
CA ILE A 71 -6.76 -4.25 -4.59
C ILE A 71 -8.20 -4.75 -4.63
N GLU A 72 -9.15 -3.86 -4.88
CA GLU A 72 -10.57 -4.21 -4.89
C GLU A 72 -10.94 -5.10 -6.07
N GLU A 73 -10.34 -4.84 -7.24
CA GLU A 73 -10.56 -5.68 -8.41
C GLU A 73 -10.08 -7.11 -8.20
N ASN A 74 -9.16 -7.29 -7.28
CA ASN A 74 -8.63 -8.60 -6.96
C ASN A 74 -9.22 -9.17 -5.68
N GLY A 75 -10.36 -8.62 -5.26
CA GLY A 75 -11.15 -9.19 -4.18
C GLY A 75 -10.76 -8.72 -2.79
N GLY A 76 -9.77 -7.82 -2.69
CA GLY A 76 -9.35 -7.32 -1.40
C GLY A 76 -10.12 -6.08 -0.98
N SER A 77 -9.92 -5.71 0.27
CA SER A 77 -10.46 -4.45 0.78
C SER A 77 -9.45 -3.83 1.74
N VAL A 78 -9.31 -2.51 1.64
CA VAL A 78 -8.43 -1.77 2.55
C VAL A 78 -9.15 -1.64 3.88
N HIS A 79 -8.58 -2.25 4.91
CA HIS A 79 -9.13 -2.21 6.24
C HIS A 79 -8.73 -0.91 6.94
N SER A 80 -7.47 -0.53 6.80
CA SER A 80 -6.99 0.72 7.38
C SER A 80 -5.78 1.23 6.60
N ILE A 81 -5.58 2.54 6.68
CA ILE A 81 -4.37 3.19 6.18
C ILE A 81 -3.51 3.45 7.41
N ASP A 82 -2.38 2.78 7.49
CA ASP A 82 -1.58 2.79 8.71
C ASP A 82 -0.46 3.82 8.66
N GLU A 83 -0.01 4.18 7.47
CA GLU A 83 1.03 5.20 7.34
C GLU A 83 0.94 5.81 5.96
N VAL A 84 1.17 7.12 5.88
CA VAL A 84 1.33 7.82 4.61
C VAL A 84 2.51 8.76 4.73
N ALA A 85 3.22 8.96 3.61
CA ALA A 85 4.28 9.95 3.55
C ALA A 85 4.21 10.64 2.21
N ALA A 86 4.45 11.94 2.21
CA ALA A 86 4.36 12.76 1.01
C ALA A 86 5.43 13.82 1.03
N GLY A 87 5.77 14.36 -0.14
CA GLY A 87 6.71 15.44 -0.26
C GLY A 87 7.97 15.05 -0.99
N LYS A 88 8.92 15.96 -1.06
CA LYS A 88 10.19 15.72 -1.74
C LYS A 88 11.06 14.72 -1.01
N VAL A 89 10.93 14.66 0.29
CA VAL A 89 11.75 13.84 1.15
C VAL A 89 10.85 12.93 1.96
N LEU A 90 11.24 11.66 2.06
CA LEU A 90 10.55 10.72 2.92
C LEU A 90 10.98 10.99 4.36
N ILE A 91 10.02 11.33 5.19
CA ILE A 91 10.28 11.55 6.59
C ILE A 91 9.73 10.38 7.36
N GLU A 92 10.58 9.75 8.15
CA GLU A 92 10.19 8.59 8.92
C GLU A 92 9.48 9.02 10.19
N ASP A 93 8.59 8.16 10.64
CA ASP A 93 7.93 8.37 11.91
C ASP A 93 8.98 8.35 13.01
N VAL A 94 8.92 9.34 13.88
CA VAL A 94 9.90 9.46 14.97
C VAL A 94 9.21 9.09 16.27
N GLU A 95 9.74 8.06 16.90
CA GLU A 95 9.25 7.70 18.22
C GLU A 95 9.66 8.73 19.23
N THR A 96 8.72 9.17 20.04
CA THR A 96 9.03 10.05 21.15
C THR A 96 9.13 9.21 22.40
N PRO A 97 10.12 9.51 23.26
CA PRO A 97 10.23 8.76 24.50
C PRO A 97 9.00 8.95 25.37
N GLN A 98 8.63 7.90 26.07
CA GLN A 98 7.56 7.94 27.04
C GLN A 98 8.15 8.13 28.42
N ASP A 99 7.55 8.97 29.22
CA ASP A 99 8.00 9.19 30.59
C ASP A 99 7.31 8.28 31.58
#